data_52b39ef617017183a96b2e7a48d9f309
#
_entry.id   52b39ef617017183a96b2e7a48d9f309
#
_cell.length_a   1.000
_cell.length_b   1.000
_cell.length_c   1.000
_cell.angle_alpha   90.00
_cell.angle_beta   90.00
_cell.angle_gamma   90.00
#
_symmetry.space_group_name_H-M   'P 1'
#
loop_
_entity.id
_entity.type
_entity.pdbx_description
1 polymer ?
#
loop_
_entity_poly.entity_id
_entity_poly.type
_entity_poly.pdbx_seq_one_letter_code
_entity_poly.pdbx_strand_id
1 'polypeptide(L)'
;MTLEHGHTPAEIAARLDQQSGSGRLRDAIFGGIDGTVTTFAIVAGVQGAGLSAGIVVALGMANVLADGFSMAAGNYAGTKAVADDRRRLWDVEERHIRENRQGELDELDQILARKGLRGQVQREARKMISADKDQWISLMLTEEYGLPPVDARPIRAAIVIFAAFVAAGLLPLLPYLIGLAPAFSWSIAISGLTFFGIGAIKSRWTLIPWWRSGIETLLIGGLAASLAFAVGRLFHP
;
A
#
# COMPACT_ATOMS: atom_id res chain seq x y z
N MET A 1 6.86 24.86 19.07
CA MET A 1 6.72 23.61 18.29
C MET A 1 5.63 22.80 18.97
N THR A 2 4.52 22.54 18.32
CA THR A 2 3.50 21.60 18.80
C THR A 2 3.98 20.20 18.41
N LEU A 3 3.96 19.26 19.34
CA LEU A 3 4.28 17.85 19.05
C LEU A 3 3.20 17.28 18.13
N GLU A 4 3.57 16.35 17.26
CA GLU A 4 2.69 15.71 16.26
C GLU A 4 1.59 14.87 16.91
N HIS A 5 1.75 14.47 18.19
CA HIS A 5 0.78 13.67 18.93
C HIS A 5 0.92 13.88 20.43
N GLY A 6 -0.14 13.56 21.17
CA GLY A 6 -0.13 13.61 22.64
C GLY A 6 0.65 12.46 23.27
N HIS A 7 1.08 12.66 24.51
CA HIS A 7 1.92 11.72 25.29
C HIS A 7 1.25 11.29 26.59
N THR A 8 -0.05 11.47 26.73
CA THR A 8 -0.76 10.89 27.88
C THR A 8 -0.78 9.35 27.79
N PRO A 9 -0.82 8.62 28.91
CA PRO A 9 -0.87 7.15 28.87
C PRO A 9 -1.99 6.59 28.01
N ALA A 10 -3.17 7.21 28.01
CA ALA A 10 -4.32 6.81 27.20
C ALA A 10 -4.06 7.02 25.69
N GLU A 11 -3.47 8.14 25.29
CA GLU A 11 -3.13 8.42 23.89
C GLU A 11 -2.01 7.49 23.38
N ILE A 12 -1.04 7.18 24.24
CA ILE A 12 0.01 6.21 23.92
C ILE A 12 -0.59 4.83 23.71
N ALA A 13 -1.45 4.35 24.62
CA ALA A 13 -2.11 3.05 24.49
C ALA A 13 -2.94 2.97 23.19
N ALA A 14 -3.80 3.96 22.95
CA ALA A 14 -4.60 4.04 21.72
C ALA A 14 -3.75 4.02 20.44
N ARG A 15 -2.59 4.66 20.45
CA ARG A 15 -1.67 4.69 19.30
C ARG A 15 -0.97 3.34 19.09
N LEU A 16 -0.58 2.66 20.16
CA LEU A 16 0.02 1.32 20.08
C LEU A 16 -0.98 0.30 19.55
N ASP A 17 -2.26 0.42 19.91
CA ASP A 17 -3.33 -0.43 19.40
C ASP A 17 -3.69 -0.13 17.93
N GLN A 18 -3.42 1.09 17.44
CA GLN A 18 -3.75 1.52 16.07
C GLN A 18 -2.70 1.15 15.00
N GLN A 19 -1.66 0.39 15.30
CA GLN A 19 -0.58 0.05 14.36
C GLN A 19 -1.04 -0.61 13.04
N SER A 20 -2.30 -0.99 12.92
CA SER A 20 -2.88 -1.67 11.75
C SER A 20 -3.27 -0.76 10.57
N GLY A 21 -3.04 0.54 10.64
CA GLY A 21 -3.59 1.51 9.65
C GLY A 21 -2.70 1.78 8.42
N SER A 22 -1.39 1.63 8.53
CA SER A 22 -0.43 2.08 7.50
C SER A 22 -0.52 1.30 6.16
N GLY A 23 -0.87 0.03 6.20
CA GLY A 23 -1.00 -0.80 4.99
C GLY A 23 -2.15 -0.35 4.09
N ARG A 24 -3.32 -0.03 4.66
CA ARG A 24 -4.52 0.38 3.91
C ARG A 24 -4.31 1.66 3.11
N LEU A 25 -3.62 2.62 3.71
CA LEU A 25 -3.34 3.88 3.03
C LEU A 25 -2.38 3.68 1.87
N ARG A 26 -1.32 2.88 2.07
CA ARG A 26 -0.39 2.54 1.01
C ARG A 26 -1.13 1.88 -0.16
N ASP A 27 -2.02 0.93 0.11
CA ASP A 27 -2.83 0.26 -0.90
C ASP A 27 -3.76 1.24 -1.63
N ALA A 28 -4.40 2.16 -0.91
CA ALA A 28 -5.26 3.19 -1.51
C ALA A 28 -4.48 4.18 -2.39
N ILE A 29 -3.32 4.66 -1.94
CA ILE A 29 -2.46 5.55 -2.72
C ILE A 29 -1.96 4.83 -3.97
N PHE A 30 -1.48 3.60 -3.83
CA PHE A 30 -0.95 2.82 -4.93
C PHE A 30 -2.03 2.54 -5.98
N GLY A 31 -3.22 2.05 -5.56
CA GLY A 31 -4.35 1.85 -6.46
C GLY A 31 -4.82 3.14 -7.13
N GLY A 32 -4.88 4.25 -6.39
CA GLY A 32 -5.30 5.52 -6.94
C GLY A 32 -4.35 6.10 -7.99
N ILE A 33 -3.04 6.05 -7.73
CA ILE A 33 -2.02 6.50 -8.70
C ILE A 33 -2.08 5.63 -9.95
N ASP A 34 -2.04 4.31 -9.78
CA ASP A 34 -1.98 3.37 -10.91
C ASP A 34 -3.26 3.44 -11.76
N GLY A 35 -4.43 3.47 -11.13
CA GLY A 35 -5.71 3.62 -11.84
C GLY A 35 -5.80 4.91 -12.65
N THR A 36 -5.30 6.04 -12.12
CA THR A 36 -5.29 7.30 -12.86
C THR A 36 -4.27 7.26 -14.00
N VAL A 37 -3.05 6.76 -13.75
CA VAL A 37 -1.95 6.70 -14.74
C VAL A 37 -2.35 5.83 -15.92
N THR A 38 -2.78 4.59 -15.67
CA THR A 38 -3.08 3.62 -16.73
C THR A 38 -4.28 4.05 -17.56
N THR A 39 -5.34 4.52 -16.92
CA THR A 39 -6.54 4.98 -17.64
C THR A 39 -6.25 6.27 -18.42
N PHE A 40 -5.53 7.24 -17.83
CA PHE A 40 -5.20 8.47 -18.56
C PHE A 40 -4.20 8.20 -19.71
N ALA A 41 -3.30 7.23 -19.56
CA ALA A 41 -2.43 6.81 -20.65
C ALA A 41 -3.23 6.22 -21.82
N ILE A 42 -4.28 5.43 -21.57
CA ILE A 42 -5.20 4.95 -22.62
C ILE A 42 -5.92 6.12 -23.29
N VAL A 43 -6.47 7.06 -22.49
CA VAL A 43 -7.13 8.27 -23.04
C VAL A 43 -6.17 9.02 -23.96
N ALA A 44 -4.93 9.27 -23.50
CA ALA A 44 -3.91 10.00 -24.26
C ALA A 44 -3.49 9.23 -25.53
N GLY A 45 -3.27 7.92 -25.43
CA GLY A 45 -2.88 7.08 -26.57
C GLY A 45 -3.96 7.02 -27.65
N VAL A 46 -5.23 6.78 -27.26
CA VAL A 46 -6.38 6.78 -28.19
C VAL A 46 -6.56 8.15 -28.85
N GLN A 47 -6.42 9.22 -28.09
CA GLN A 47 -6.48 10.59 -28.61
C GLN A 47 -5.32 10.88 -29.57
N GLY A 48 -4.10 10.44 -29.23
CA GLY A 48 -2.92 10.55 -30.09
C GLY A 48 -3.10 9.84 -31.43
N ALA A 49 -3.76 8.68 -31.43
CA ALA A 49 -4.11 7.92 -32.63
C ALA A 49 -5.28 8.49 -33.44
N GLY A 50 -5.93 9.56 -32.97
CA GLY A 50 -7.08 10.17 -33.67
C GLY A 50 -8.34 9.33 -33.66
N LEU A 51 -8.46 8.37 -32.72
CA LEU A 51 -9.60 7.46 -32.62
C LEU A 51 -10.79 8.09 -31.89
N SER A 52 -11.98 7.49 -32.05
CA SER A 52 -13.22 8.04 -31.54
C SER A 52 -13.33 7.99 -30.01
N ALA A 53 -14.16 8.91 -29.45
CA ALA A 53 -14.50 8.93 -28.02
C ALA A 53 -15.10 7.62 -27.51
N GLY A 54 -15.86 6.89 -28.35
CA GLY A 54 -16.40 5.57 -27.99
C GLY A 54 -15.31 4.53 -27.70
N ILE A 55 -14.20 4.59 -28.45
CA ILE A 55 -13.03 3.72 -28.22
C ILE A 55 -12.35 4.08 -26.89
N VAL A 56 -12.21 5.38 -26.57
CA VAL A 56 -11.69 5.84 -25.29
C VAL A 56 -12.49 5.22 -24.14
N VAL A 57 -13.84 5.33 -24.21
CA VAL A 57 -14.70 4.80 -23.14
C VAL A 57 -14.60 3.28 -23.06
N ALA A 58 -14.67 2.57 -24.20
CA ALA A 58 -14.64 1.11 -24.22
C ALA A 58 -13.32 0.55 -23.65
N LEU A 59 -12.17 1.05 -24.14
CA LEU A 59 -10.86 0.59 -23.68
C LEU A 59 -10.57 1.06 -22.26
N GLY A 60 -10.94 2.30 -21.92
CA GLY A 60 -10.74 2.81 -20.57
C GLY A 60 -11.57 2.06 -19.52
N MET A 61 -12.83 1.76 -19.79
CA MET A 61 -13.66 0.97 -18.89
C MET A 61 -13.16 -0.47 -18.75
N ALA A 62 -12.76 -1.09 -19.87
CA ALA A 62 -12.20 -2.43 -19.87
C ALA A 62 -10.92 -2.47 -19.01
N ASN A 63 -10.03 -1.47 -19.16
CA ASN A 63 -8.81 -1.33 -18.34
C ASN A 63 -9.14 -1.14 -16.86
N VAL A 64 -10.03 -0.21 -16.51
CA VAL A 64 -10.39 0.05 -15.10
C VAL A 64 -10.87 -1.23 -14.41
N LEU A 65 -11.65 -2.08 -15.09
CA LEU A 65 -12.14 -3.31 -14.50
C LEU A 65 -11.08 -4.42 -14.50
N ALA A 66 -10.38 -4.63 -15.61
CA ALA A 66 -9.42 -5.73 -15.74
C ALA A 66 -8.16 -5.49 -14.91
N ASP A 67 -7.54 -4.32 -15.04
CA ASP A 67 -6.33 -3.96 -14.27
C ASP A 67 -6.65 -3.79 -12.79
N GLY A 68 -7.76 -3.13 -12.46
CA GLY A 68 -8.20 -3.01 -11.08
C GLY A 68 -8.37 -4.37 -10.40
N PHE A 69 -9.00 -5.34 -11.11
CA PHE A 69 -9.14 -6.71 -10.62
C PHE A 69 -7.77 -7.41 -10.51
N SER A 70 -6.93 -7.31 -11.54
CA SER A 70 -5.59 -7.91 -11.55
C SER A 70 -4.75 -7.42 -10.37
N MET A 71 -4.77 -6.11 -10.13
CA MET A 71 -4.06 -5.48 -9.03
C MET A 71 -4.58 -5.92 -7.66
N ALA A 72 -5.91 -6.02 -7.52
CA ALA A 72 -6.55 -6.54 -6.30
C ALA A 72 -6.19 -8.01 -6.05
N ALA A 73 -6.21 -8.84 -7.10
CA ALA A 73 -5.84 -10.26 -7.01
C ALA A 73 -4.36 -10.44 -6.63
N GLY A 74 -3.46 -9.66 -7.24
CA GLY A 74 -2.03 -9.65 -6.91
C GLY A 74 -1.78 -9.23 -5.45
N ASN A 75 -2.43 -8.15 -5.00
CA ASN A 75 -2.32 -7.68 -3.62
C ASN A 75 -2.91 -8.68 -2.61
N TYR A 76 -4.04 -9.34 -2.97
CA TYR A 76 -4.59 -10.44 -2.18
C TYR A 76 -3.59 -11.58 -2.04
N ALA A 77 -3.05 -12.06 -3.16
CA ALA A 77 -2.12 -13.18 -3.17
C ALA A 77 -0.84 -12.87 -2.37
N GLY A 78 -0.25 -11.70 -2.56
CA GLY A 78 0.94 -11.26 -1.82
C GLY A 78 0.68 -11.13 -0.32
N THR A 79 -0.43 -10.47 0.05
CA THR A 79 -0.80 -10.31 1.47
C THR A 79 -1.15 -11.65 2.12
N LYS A 80 -1.81 -12.55 1.36
CA LYS A 80 -2.13 -13.89 1.83
C LYS A 80 -0.87 -14.73 2.04
N ALA A 81 0.10 -14.66 1.13
CA ALA A 81 1.38 -15.36 1.28
C ALA A 81 2.10 -14.96 2.59
N VAL A 82 2.12 -13.66 2.93
CA VAL A 82 2.68 -13.17 4.19
C VAL A 82 1.90 -13.71 5.40
N ALA A 83 0.56 -13.74 5.33
CA ALA A 83 -0.27 -14.29 6.40
C ALA A 83 -0.06 -15.80 6.59
N ASP A 84 0.02 -16.55 5.48
CA ASP A 84 0.22 -18.00 5.50
C ASP A 84 1.62 -18.35 6.01
N ASP A 85 2.66 -17.59 5.62
CA ASP A 85 4.03 -17.78 6.11
C ASP A 85 4.14 -17.48 7.62
N ARG A 86 3.48 -16.40 8.09
CA ARG A 86 3.40 -16.11 9.53
C ARG A 86 2.76 -17.26 10.30
N ARG A 87 1.66 -17.84 9.80
CA ARG A 87 1.00 -18.99 10.43
C ARG A 87 1.91 -20.21 10.46
N ARG A 88 2.56 -20.51 9.33
CA ARG A 88 3.54 -21.61 9.24
C ARG A 88 4.67 -21.48 10.26
N LEU A 89 5.25 -20.29 10.37
CA LEU A 89 6.32 -20.01 11.32
C LEU A 89 5.82 -20.05 12.77
N TRP A 90 4.60 -19.60 13.03
CA TRP A 90 3.98 -19.77 14.35
C TRP A 90 3.93 -21.24 14.78
N ASP A 91 3.48 -22.14 13.89
CA ASP A 91 3.42 -23.58 14.15
C ASP A 91 4.82 -24.19 14.34
N VAL A 92 5.82 -23.65 13.65
CA VAL A 92 7.23 -24.06 13.82
C VAL A 92 7.72 -23.68 15.21
N GLU A 93 7.56 -22.43 15.64
CA GLU A 93 7.97 -21.94 16.96
C GLU A 93 7.25 -22.67 18.09
N GLU A 94 5.93 -22.89 17.94
CA GLU A 94 5.17 -23.66 18.93
C GLU A 94 5.73 -25.08 19.08
N ARG A 95 6.13 -25.72 18.00
CA ARG A 95 6.76 -27.04 18.02
C ARG A 95 8.15 -26.98 18.66
N HIS A 96 8.97 -26.00 18.33
CA HIS A 96 10.31 -25.82 18.90
C HIS A 96 10.23 -25.61 20.41
N ILE A 97 9.36 -24.73 20.88
CA ILE A 97 9.13 -24.51 22.32
C ILE A 97 8.73 -25.82 23.03
N ARG A 98 7.97 -26.70 22.36
CA ARG A 98 7.54 -27.98 22.94
C ARG A 98 8.68 -29.01 22.95
N GLU A 99 9.47 -29.10 21.89
CA GLU A 99 10.45 -30.16 21.65
C GLU A 99 11.84 -29.82 22.18
N ASN A 100 12.22 -28.53 22.12
CA ASN A 100 13.53 -28.02 22.53
C ASN A 100 13.44 -26.69 23.28
N ARG A 101 12.66 -26.67 24.36
CA ARG A 101 12.41 -25.46 25.13
C ARG A 101 13.68 -24.72 25.58
N GLN A 102 14.77 -25.46 25.88
CA GLN A 102 16.02 -24.83 26.33
C GLN A 102 16.68 -24.05 25.18
N GLY A 103 16.71 -24.61 23.96
CA GLY A 103 17.20 -23.90 22.78
C GLY A 103 16.46 -22.58 22.54
N GLU A 104 15.13 -22.64 22.60
CA GLU A 104 14.27 -21.44 22.43
C GLU A 104 14.49 -20.39 23.55
N LEU A 105 14.79 -20.82 24.77
CA LEU A 105 15.15 -19.90 25.84
C LEU A 105 16.52 -19.25 25.59
N ASP A 106 17.46 -19.99 25.01
CA ASP A 106 18.78 -19.46 24.67
C ASP A 106 18.70 -18.46 23.49
N GLU A 107 17.80 -18.69 22.53
CA GLU A 107 17.50 -17.73 21.47
C GLU A 107 16.85 -16.46 22.01
N LEU A 108 15.85 -16.59 22.89
CA LEU A 108 15.23 -15.48 23.56
C LEU A 108 16.27 -14.65 24.34
N ASP A 109 17.22 -15.30 25.02
CA ASP A 109 18.31 -14.61 25.72
C ASP A 109 19.19 -13.82 24.73
N GLN A 110 19.48 -14.35 23.54
CA GLN A 110 20.23 -13.62 22.51
C GLN A 110 19.47 -12.43 21.98
N ILE A 111 18.15 -12.56 21.73
CA ILE A 111 17.30 -11.47 21.29
C ILE A 111 17.29 -10.34 22.35
N LEU A 112 17.06 -10.71 23.61
CA LEU A 112 17.07 -9.72 24.71
C LEU A 112 18.43 -9.05 24.86
N ALA A 113 19.52 -9.82 24.66
CA ALA A 113 20.86 -9.29 24.66
C ALA A 113 21.13 -8.27 23.55
N ARG A 114 20.60 -8.49 22.32
CA ARG A 114 20.66 -7.53 21.21
C ARG A 114 19.87 -6.26 21.50
N LYS A 115 18.81 -6.35 22.31
CA LYS A 115 18.03 -5.20 22.79
C LYS A 115 18.71 -4.45 23.96
N GLY A 116 19.91 -4.85 24.37
CA GLY A 116 20.69 -4.18 25.41
C GLY A 116 20.43 -4.69 26.82
N LEU A 117 19.56 -5.67 27.02
CA LEU A 117 19.30 -6.25 28.32
C LEU A 117 20.46 -7.17 28.74
N ARG A 118 20.86 -7.09 30.03
CA ARG A 118 21.98 -7.86 30.59
C ARG A 118 21.70 -8.30 32.01
N GLY A 119 22.36 -9.36 32.45
CA GLY A 119 22.39 -9.79 33.85
C GLY A 119 21.03 -10.18 34.41
N GLN A 120 20.68 -9.61 35.58
CA GLN A 120 19.44 -9.93 36.27
C GLN A 120 18.20 -9.49 35.48
N VAL A 121 18.21 -8.29 34.90
CA VAL A 121 17.09 -7.74 34.13
C VAL A 121 16.77 -8.63 32.92
N GLN A 122 17.80 -9.14 32.23
CA GLN A 122 17.62 -10.09 31.12
C GLN A 122 16.94 -11.37 31.58
N ARG A 123 17.39 -11.96 32.70
CA ARG A 123 16.80 -13.19 33.25
C ARG A 123 15.34 -13.00 33.66
N GLU A 124 15.01 -11.86 34.28
CA GLU A 124 13.64 -11.52 34.65
C GLU A 124 12.75 -11.34 33.42
N ALA A 125 13.21 -10.56 32.42
CA ALA A 125 12.50 -10.37 31.15
C ALA A 125 12.24 -11.71 30.45
N ARG A 126 13.27 -12.57 30.32
CA ARG A 126 13.13 -13.92 29.77
C ARG A 126 12.05 -14.73 30.49
N LYS A 127 12.07 -14.72 31.84
CA LYS A 127 11.08 -15.44 32.64
C LYS A 127 9.65 -14.95 32.40
N MET A 128 9.48 -13.63 32.32
CA MET A 128 8.16 -13.04 32.09
C MET A 128 7.63 -13.33 30.67
N ILE A 129 8.47 -13.15 29.65
CA ILE A 129 8.09 -13.38 28.25
C ILE A 129 7.81 -14.87 28.01
N SER A 130 8.67 -15.77 28.49
CA SER A 130 8.51 -17.21 28.30
C SER A 130 7.37 -17.84 29.13
N ALA A 131 6.76 -17.08 30.02
CA ALA A 131 5.55 -17.49 30.75
C ALA A 131 4.27 -17.36 29.91
N ASP A 132 4.29 -16.46 28.90
CA ASP A 132 3.20 -16.29 27.92
C ASP A 132 3.67 -16.78 26.56
N LYS A 133 3.17 -17.95 26.15
CA LYS A 133 3.59 -18.61 24.91
C LYS A 133 3.32 -17.74 23.68
N ASP A 134 2.18 -17.06 23.62
CA ASP A 134 1.78 -16.27 22.46
C ASP A 134 2.65 -15.01 22.33
N GLN A 135 2.96 -14.36 23.44
CA GLN A 135 3.91 -13.23 23.44
C GLN A 135 5.32 -13.69 23.06
N TRP A 136 5.77 -14.84 23.56
CA TRP A 136 7.06 -15.40 23.20
C TRP A 136 7.17 -15.68 21.71
N ILE A 137 6.25 -16.44 21.14
CA ILE A 137 6.23 -16.73 19.71
C ILE A 137 6.14 -15.43 18.89
N SER A 138 5.27 -14.50 19.26
CA SER A 138 5.14 -13.21 18.56
C SER A 138 6.45 -12.42 18.56
N LEU A 139 7.21 -12.46 19.65
CA LEU A 139 8.53 -11.84 19.73
C LEU A 139 9.54 -12.53 18.81
N MET A 140 9.57 -13.87 18.80
CA MET A 140 10.45 -14.66 17.91
C MET A 140 10.14 -14.35 16.44
N LEU A 141 8.87 -14.38 16.03
CA LEU A 141 8.46 -14.04 14.67
C LEU A 141 8.91 -12.65 14.22
N THR A 142 8.94 -11.70 15.13
CA THR A 142 9.35 -10.34 14.82
C THR A 142 10.87 -10.18 14.78
N GLU A 143 11.58 -10.74 15.75
CA GLU A 143 13.01 -10.46 15.96
C GLU A 143 13.93 -11.42 15.21
N GLU A 144 13.50 -12.64 14.97
CA GLU A 144 14.25 -13.66 14.24
C GLU A 144 13.91 -13.63 12.74
N TYR A 145 12.61 -13.68 12.40
CA TYR A 145 12.15 -13.74 11.00
C TYR A 145 11.83 -12.39 10.38
N GLY A 146 11.85 -11.29 11.16
CA GLY A 146 11.55 -9.95 10.65
C GLY A 146 10.10 -9.74 10.23
N LEU A 147 9.17 -10.60 10.69
CA LEU A 147 7.76 -10.49 10.34
C LEU A 147 7.09 -9.36 11.12
N PRO A 148 6.22 -8.57 10.50
CA PRO A 148 5.51 -7.51 11.19
C PRO A 148 4.57 -8.09 12.26
N PRO A 149 4.39 -7.40 13.40
CA PRO A 149 3.56 -7.88 14.50
C PRO A 149 2.05 -7.90 14.19
N VAL A 150 1.65 -7.38 13.03
CA VAL A 150 0.24 -7.19 12.65
C VAL A 150 -0.24 -8.29 11.72
N ASP A 151 -1.45 -8.80 11.99
CA ASP A 151 -2.12 -9.74 11.10
C ASP A 151 -2.45 -9.11 9.75
N ALA A 152 -1.91 -9.71 8.69
CA ALA A 152 -2.25 -9.34 7.33
C ALA A 152 -3.71 -9.71 7.03
N ARG A 153 -4.46 -8.78 6.41
CA ARG A 153 -5.88 -8.98 6.05
C ARG A 153 -6.06 -8.93 4.54
N PRO A 154 -5.83 -10.05 3.82
CA PRO A 154 -5.71 -10.09 2.36
C PRO A 154 -6.94 -9.53 1.64
N ILE A 155 -8.15 -9.94 2.06
CA ILE A 155 -9.40 -9.48 1.43
C ILE A 155 -9.59 -7.97 1.58
N ARG A 156 -9.27 -7.41 2.76
CA ARG A 156 -9.40 -5.96 2.98
C ARG A 156 -8.39 -5.18 2.14
N ALA A 157 -7.15 -5.65 2.04
CA ALA A 157 -6.12 -5.03 1.22
C ALA A 157 -6.54 -5.02 -0.26
N ALA A 158 -7.05 -6.14 -0.77
CA ALA A 158 -7.56 -6.26 -2.14
C ALA A 158 -8.75 -5.33 -2.42
N ILE A 159 -9.71 -5.23 -1.50
CA ILE A 159 -10.86 -4.33 -1.66
C ILE A 159 -10.44 -2.87 -1.67
N VAL A 160 -9.52 -2.48 -0.79
CA VAL A 160 -9.05 -1.08 -0.71
C VAL A 160 -8.34 -0.68 -1.99
N ILE A 161 -7.42 -1.51 -2.49
CA ILE A 161 -6.67 -1.20 -3.72
C ILE A 161 -7.60 -1.17 -4.93
N PHE A 162 -8.53 -2.12 -5.05
CA PHE A 162 -9.53 -2.16 -6.13
C PHE A 162 -10.41 -0.91 -6.13
N ALA A 163 -10.99 -0.58 -4.98
CA ALA A 163 -11.87 0.58 -4.86
C ALA A 163 -11.13 1.89 -5.19
N ALA A 164 -9.90 2.05 -4.71
CA ALA A 164 -9.07 3.20 -5.01
C ALA A 164 -8.69 3.29 -6.50
N PHE A 165 -8.33 2.16 -7.11
CA PHE A 165 -8.03 2.07 -8.54
C PHE A 165 -9.24 2.46 -9.38
N VAL A 166 -10.41 1.86 -9.12
CA VAL A 166 -11.64 2.14 -9.86
C VAL A 166 -12.07 3.60 -9.68
N ALA A 167 -12.09 4.10 -8.44
CA ALA A 167 -12.49 5.45 -8.15
C ALA A 167 -11.60 6.50 -8.86
N ALA A 168 -10.29 6.32 -8.79
CA ALA A 168 -9.33 7.24 -9.41
C ALA A 168 -9.24 7.04 -10.94
N GLY A 169 -9.29 5.79 -11.41
CA GLY A 169 -9.23 5.45 -12.84
C GLY A 169 -10.45 5.90 -13.64
N LEU A 170 -11.63 6.03 -13.00
CA LEU A 170 -12.81 6.58 -13.66
C LEU A 170 -12.72 8.09 -13.90
N LEU A 171 -11.91 8.83 -13.13
CA LEU A 171 -11.83 10.30 -13.22
C LEU A 171 -11.38 10.78 -14.61
N PRO A 172 -10.34 10.22 -15.26
CA PRO A 172 -9.97 10.60 -16.63
C PRO A 172 -11.06 10.34 -17.67
N LEU A 173 -11.94 9.36 -17.42
CA LEU A 173 -13.02 8.99 -18.35
C LEU A 173 -14.29 9.83 -18.18
N LEU A 174 -14.47 10.49 -17.04
CA LEU A 174 -15.69 11.25 -16.75
C LEU A 174 -16.11 12.21 -17.87
N PRO A 175 -15.22 13.05 -18.46
CA PRO A 175 -15.60 13.96 -19.53
C PRO A 175 -16.18 13.25 -20.75
N TYR A 176 -15.68 12.07 -21.06
CA TYR A 176 -16.16 11.25 -22.18
C TYR A 176 -17.49 10.57 -21.85
N LEU A 177 -17.69 10.11 -20.61
CA LEU A 177 -18.93 9.45 -20.17
C LEU A 177 -20.12 10.43 -20.12
N ILE A 178 -19.88 11.68 -19.73
CA ILE A 178 -20.95 12.70 -19.65
C ILE A 178 -21.06 13.57 -20.92
N GLY A 179 -20.25 13.29 -21.96
CA GLY A 179 -20.29 14.02 -23.21
C GLY A 179 -19.80 15.48 -23.14
N LEU A 180 -18.88 15.79 -22.21
CA LEU A 180 -18.37 17.14 -22.03
C LEU A 180 -17.38 17.52 -23.14
N ALA A 181 -17.62 18.60 -23.86
CA ALA A 181 -16.74 19.08 -24.92
C ALA A 181 -15.88 20.28 -24.45
N PRO A 182 -14.57 20.34 -24.78
CA PRO A 182 -13.74 19.30 -25.38
C PRO A 182 -13.29 18.27 -24.33
N ALA A 183 -13.69 17.00 -24.50
CA ALA A 183 -13.50 15.94 -23.49
C ALA A 183 -12.03 15.70 -23.11
N PHE A 184 -11.12 15.74 -24.09
CA PHE A 184 -9.69 15.50 -23.84
C PHE A 184 -9.06 16.57 -22.95
N SER A 185 -9.37 17.85 -23.18
CA SER A 185 -8.84 18.95 -22.35
C SER A 185 -9.33 18.84 -20.90
N TRP A 186 -10.58 18.46 -20.70
CA TRP A 186 -11.13 18.21 -19.37
C TRP A 186 -10.48 16.99 -18.71
N SER A 187 -10.25 15.91 -19.48
CA SER A 187 -9.54 14.73 -18.99
C SER A 187 -8.13 15.07 -18.51
N ILE A 188 -7.38 15.89 -19.25
CA ILE A 188 -6.05 16.38 -18.84
C ILE A 188 -6.16 17.12 -17.50
N ALA A 189 -7.10 18.07 -17.38
CA ALA A 189 -7.25 18.89 -16.18
C ALA A 189 -7.63 18.05 -14.95
N ILE A 190 -8.60 17.14 -15.10
CA ILE A 190 -9.07 16.25 -14.02
C ILE A 190 -7.94 15.28 -13.61
N SER A 191 -7.25 14.67 -14.59
CA SER A 191 -6.12 13.76 -14.30
C SER A 191 -4.99 14.49 -13.59
N GLY A 192 -4.65 15.70 -14.04
CA GLY A 192 -3.63 16.54 -13.41
C GLY A 192 -3.98 16.89 -11.96
N LEU A 193 -5.21 17.27 -11.69
CA LEU A 193 -5.71 17.53 -10.33
C LEU A 193 -5.69 16.26 -9.48
N THR A 194 -6.04 15.11 -10.06
CA THR A 194 -6.02 13.81 -9.35
C THR A 194 -4.59 13.42 -8.97
N PHE A 195 -3.63 13.50 -9.90
CA PHE A 195 -2.22 13.22 -9.61
C PHE A 195 -1.66 14.14 -8.52
N PHE A 196 -1.92 15.43 -8.67
CA PHE A 196 -1.46 16.39 -7.68
C PHE A 196 -2.12 16.15 -6.32
N GLY A 197 -3.41 15.88 -6.28
CA GLY A 197 -4.17 15.62 -5.05
C GLY A 197 -3.69 14.35 -4.32
N ILE A 198 -3.49 13.24 -5.05
CA ILE A 198 -2.97 12.00 -4.46
C ILE A 198 -1.55 12.21 -3.92
N GLY A 199 -0.69 12.90 -4.69
CA GLY A 199 0.65 13.25 -4.25
C GLY A 199 0.65 14.15 -3.00
N ALA A 200 -0.23 15.15 -2.96
CA ALA A 200 -0.39 16.03 -1.80
C ALA A 200 -0.90 15.26 -0.56
N ILE A 201 -1.81 14.31 -0.74
CA ILE A 201 -2.28 13.44 0.36
C ILE A 201 -1.13 12.55 0.85
N LYS A 202 -0.36 11.95 -0.07
CA LYS A 202 0.82 11.12 0.24
C LYS A 202 1.81 11.84 1.15
N SER A 203 1.98 13.15 1.00
CA SER A 203 2.92 13.95 1.79
C SER A 203 2.65 13.97 3.30
N ARG A 204 1.42 13.68 3.74
CA ARG A 204 1.07 13.62 5.17
C ARG A 204 1.86 12.55 5.95
N TRP A 205 2.46 11.61 5.24
CA TRP A 205 3.26 10.51 5.81
C TRP A 205 4.72 10.56 5.39
N THR A 206 5.15 11.69 4.81
CA THR A 206 6.54 11.93 4.43
C THR A 206 6.97 13.31 4.95
N LEU A 207 8.26 13.53 5.05
CA LEU A 207 8.81 14.85 5.40
C LEU A 207 8.85 15.83 4.21
N ILE A 208 8.36 15.38 3.05
CA ILE A 208 8.36 16.19 1.82
C ILE A 208 7.15 17.15 1.87
N PRO A 209 7.32 18.45 1.55
CA PRO A 209 6.22 19.40 1.46
C PRO A 209 5.14 18.92 0.47
N TRP A 210 3.88 19.09 0.83
CA TRP A 210 2.73 18.61 0.05
C TRP A 210 2.75 19.00 -1.43
N TRP A 211 3.18 20.22 -1.74
CA TRP A 211 3.27 20.69 -3.11
C TRP A 211 4.37 20.00 -3.92
N ARG A 212 5.53 19.68 -3.30
CA ARG A 212 6.59 18.91 -3.97
C ARG A 212 6.14 17.49 -4.27
N SER A 213 5.52 16.82 -3.32
CA SER A 213 4.97 15.48 -3.52
C SER A 213 3.84 15.47 -4.57
N GLY A 214 3.02 16.53 -4.62
CA GLY A 214 2.02 16.74 -5.67
C GLY A 214 2.63 16.90 -7.05
N ILE A 215 3.66 17.75 -7.18
CA ILE A 215 4.37 17.96 -8.45
C ILE A 215 5.08 16.69 -8.91
N GLU A 216 5.75 15.96 -8.02
CA GLU A 216 6.40 14.69 -8.34
C GLU A 216 5.41 13.69 -8.96
N THR A 217 4.26 13.50 -8.33
CA THR A 217 3.23 12.57 -8.82
C THR A 217 2.62 13.06 -10.14
N LEU A 218 2.40 14.37 -10.29
CA LEU A 218 1.94 15.00 -11.53
C LEU A 218 2.94 14.79 -12.69
N LEU A 219 4.23 14.94 -12.43
CA LEU A 219 5.28 14.72 -13.45
C LEU A 219 5.34 13.25 -13.88
N ILE A 220 5.22 12.30 -12.96
CA ILE A 220 5.19 10.87 -13.28
C ILE A 220 3.98 10.55 -14.19
N GLY A 221 2.78 10.98 -13.79
CA GLY A 221 1.57 10.77 -14.59
C GLY A 221 1.60 11.48 -15.94
N GLY A 222 2.10 12.71 -15.97
CA GLY A 222 2.27 13.50 -17.20
C GLY A 222 3.26 12.86 -18.18
N LEU A 223 4.38 12.32 -17.68
CA LEU A 223 5.34 11.59 -18.51
C LEU A 223 4.72 10.31 -19.10
N ALA A 224 4.04 9.51 -18.30
CA ALA A 224 3.38 8.31 -18.78
C ALA A 224 2.34 8.61 -19.88
N ALA A 225 1.52 9.63 -19.68
CA ALA A 225 0.53 10.07 -20.66
C ALA A 225 1.18 10.63 -21.94
N SER A 226 2.28 11.37 -21.80
CA SER A 226 3.02 11.91 -22.96
C SER A 226 3.61 10.79 -23.81
N LEU A 227 4.16 9.75 -23.17
CA LEU A 227 4.67 8.56 -23.87
C LEU A 227 3.54 7.83 -24.59
N ALA A 228 2.41 7.62 -23.93
CA ALA A 228 1.24 6.96 -24.53
C ALA A 228 0.67 7.76 -25.72
N PHE A 229 0.59 9.10 -25.59
CA PHE A 229 0.16 9.98 -26.67
C PHE A 229 1.13 9.91 -27.87
N ALA A 230 2.44 9.92 -27.64
CA ALA A 230 3.44 9.81 -28.67
C ALA A 230 3.36 8.47 -29.41
N VAL A 231 3.17 7.37 -28.67
CA VAL A 231 2.92 6.05 -29.29
C VAL A 231 1.64 6.09 -30.13
N GLY A 232 0.55 6.65 -29.62
CA GLY A 232 -0.69 6.80 -30.38
C GLY A 232 -0.50 7.56 -31.70
N ARG A 233 0.32 8.64 -31.68
CA ARG A 233 0.64 9.42 -32.88
C ARG A 233 1.40 8.62 -33.96
N LEU A 234 2.20 7.62 -33.57
CA LEU A 234 2.88 6.74 -34.54
C LEU A 234 1.92 5.86 -35.34
N PHE A 235 0.73 5.60 -34.78
CA PHE A 235 -0.32 4.78 -35.40
C PHE A 235 -1.49 5.64 -35.90
N HIS A 236 -1.33 6.95 -35.95
CA HIS A 236 -2.35 7.83 -36.53
C HIS A 236 -2.40 7.57 -38.05
N PRO A 237 -3.57 7.24 -38.64
CA PRO A 237 -3.73 6.95 -40.05
C PRO A 237 -3.51 8.17 -40.95
#